data_f1849521dea6c3d0717cc4e2e5dd1181
#
_entry.id   f1849521dea6c3d0717cc4e2e5dd1181
#
_cell.length_a   1.000
_cell.length_b   1.000
_cell.length_c   1.000
_cell.angle_alpha   90.00
_cell.angle_beta   90.00
_cell.angle_gamma   90.00
#
_symmetry.space_group_name_H-M   'P 1'
#
loop_
_entity.id
_entity.type
_entity.pdbx_description
1 polymer ?
#
loop_
_entity_poly.entity_id
_entity_poly.type
_entity_poly.pdbx_seq_one_letter_code
_entity_poly.pdbx_strand_id
1 'polypeptide(L)'
;MQNQITTAVEHEIKLTVTKDTVIPDLTEISYCTQQLEPTIHHLSAHYYDTADLSLTRAKITLRKRTGGKDDGWHIKLPHKLNRLELHHRIINGEKDIPATLLKQVDHITKGAKLLAIAQINNERHETLLADANGDILAEFCDDHVTASCFLPHGSDSTWREWELETTNTALKQDIAVQLLDSATKILTQTGAQPAQSPSKLLRALGDSYQYVISQQNN
;
A
#
# COMPACT_ATOMS: atom_id res chain seq x y z
N MET A 1 19.57 -22.19 -0.25
CA MET A 1 18.42 -21.56 0.43
C MET A 1 18.08 -20.32 -0.37
N GLN A 2 16.94 -20.30 -1.09
CA GLN A 2 16.48 -19.10 -1.80
C GLN A 2 16.18 -18.02 -0.77
N ASN A 3 16.64 -16.80 -1.05
CA ASN A 3 16.35 -15.63 -0.21
C ASN A 3 14.82 -15.45 -0.16
N GLN A 4 14.21 -15.69 1.00
CA GLN A 4 12.75 -15.61 1.19
C GLN A 4 12.25 -14.18 1.28
N ILE A 5 13.16 -13.20 1.37
CA ILE A 5 12.83 -11.78 1.50
C ILE A 5 13.28 -11.06 0.23
N THR A 6 12.34 -10.35 -0.39
CA THR A 6 12.60 -9.35 -1.42
C THR A 6 12.45 -7.95 -0.83
N THR A 7 13.16 -6.99 -1.40
CA THR A 7 13.20 -5.61 -0.93
C THR A 7 12.95 -4.68 -2.10
N ALA A 8 12.04 -3.71 -1.95
CA ALA A 8 11.75 -2.69 -2.94
C ALA A 8 11.60 -1.31 -2.28
N VAL A 9 11.98 -0.25 -2.98
CA VAL A 9 11.68 1.13 -2.61
C VAL A 9 10.52 1.59 -3.48
N GLU A 10 9.42 2.01 -2.85
CA GLU A 10 8.21 2.43 -3.54
C GLU A 10 8.30 3.90 -3.93
N HIS A 11 7.98 4.19 -5.20
CA HIS A 11 7.82 5.53 -5.75
C HIS A 11 6.39 5.63 -6.29
N GLU A 12 5.47 6.17 -5.51
CA GLU A 12 4.05 6.15 -5.79
C GLU A 12 3.37 7.48 -5.48
N ILE A 13 2.23 7.70 -6.12
CA ILE A 13 1.23 8.70 -5.74
C ILE A 13 -0.05 7.98 -5.31
N LYS A 14 -0.78 8.60 -4.37
CA LYS A 14 -2.08 8.12 -3.90
C LYS A 14 -3.09 9.25 -3.97
N LEU A 15 -4.25 8.93 -4.54
CA LEU A 15 -5.33 9.88 -4.75
C LEU A 15 -6.63 9.34 -4.19
N THR A 16 -7.39 10.18 -3.50
CA THR A 16 -8.76 9.89 -3.11
C THR A 16 -9.68 10.25 -4.26
N VAL A 17 -10.59 9.35 -4.60
CA VAL A 17 -11.60 9.54 -5.64
C VAL A 17 -13.00 9.24 -5.11
N THR A 18 -14.02 9.74 -5.78
CA THR A 18 -15.41 9.37 -5.53
C THR A 18 -15.77 8.10 -6.32
N LYS A 19 -16.93 7.51 -6.01
CA LYS A 19 -17.42 6.35 -6.77
C LYS A 19 -17.67 6.67 -8.26
N ASP A 20 -17.97 7.93 -8.57
CA ASP A 20 -18.35 8.40 -9.91
C ASP A 20 -17.16 9.01 -10.68
N THR A 21 -15.96 9.07 -10.07
CA THR A 21 -14.78 9.60 -10.75
C THR A 21 -14.38 8.66 -11.89
N VAL A 22 -14.28 9.21 -13.10
CA VAL A 22 -13.93 8.47 -14.32
C VAL A 22 -12.41 8.45 -14.48
N ILE A 23 -11.86 7.28 -14.80
CA ILE A 23 -10.45 7.13 -15.14
C ILE A 23 -10.22 7.82 -16.49
N PRO A 24 -9.25 8.76 -16.59
CA PRO A 24 -8.91 9.40 -17.86
C PRO A 24 -8.13 8.44 -18.79
N ASP A 25 -7.83 8.88 -19.99
CA ASP A 25 -6.89 8.19 -20.85
C ASP A 25 -5.49 8.24 -20.21
N LEU A 26 -5.01 7.08 -19.73
CA LEU A 26 -3.74 6.99 -19.05
C LEU A 26 -2.53 7.08 -20.01
N THR A 27 -2.77 7.01 -21.30
CA THR A 27 -1.71 7.24 -22.31
C THR A 27 -1.32 8.72 -22.46
N GLU A 28 -2.10 9.63 -21.85
CA GLU A 28 -1.71 11.04 -21.74
C GLU A 28 -0.62 11.30 -20.69
N ILE A 29 -0.34 10.31 -19.81
CA ILE A 29 0.75 10.40 -18.85
C ILE A 29 2.09 10.33 -19.59
N SER A 30 2.98 11.27 -19.32
CA SER A 30 4.29 11.35 -19.98
C SER A 30 5.02 10.03 -19.96
N TYR A 31 5.62 9.66 -21.09
CA TYR A 31 6.32 8.41 -21.38
C TYR A 31 5.41 7.17 -21.54
N CYS A 32 4.16 7.20 -21.11
CA CYS A 32 3.23 6.10 -21.25
C CYS A 32 2.49 6.25 -22.58
N THR A 33 2.70 5.33 -23.53
CA THR A 33 2.04 5.34 -24.85
C THR A 33 1.07 4.19 -25.03
N GLN A 34 1.07 3.25 -24.07
CA GLN A 34 0.21 2.08 -24.08
C GLN A 34 -0.33 1.84 -22.67
N GLN A 35 -1.61 1.51 -22.59
CA GLN A 35 -2.22 0.93 -21.41
C GLN A 35 -2.70 -0.48 -21.72
N LEU A 36 -2.34 -1.43 -20.87
CA LEU A 36 -2.75 -2.82 -21.03
C LEU A 36 -4.14 -3.03 -20.46
N GLU A 37 -4.82 -4.11 -20.86
CA GLU A 37 -6.10 -4.49 -20.29
C GLU A 37 -6.01 -4.66 -18.77
N PRO A 38 -6.96 -4.13 -18.02
CA PRO A 38 -6.96 -4.22 -16.57
C PRO A 38 -7.05 -5.67 -16.07
N THR A 39 -6.27 -5.99 -15.05
CA THR A 39 -6.38 -7.26 -14.31
C THR A 39 -7.03 -6.99 -12.97
N ILE A 40 -8.05 -7.79 -12.61
CA ILE A 40 -8.74 -7.65 -11.32
C ILE A 40 -8.13 -8.61 -10.30
N HIS A 41 -7.75 -8.07 -9.14
CA HIS A 41 -7.24 -8.81 -8.00
C HIS A 41 -8.17 -8.64 -6.79
N HIS A 42 -8.54 -9.74 -6.14
CA HIS A 42 -9.27 -9.72 -4.87
C HIS A 42 -8.30 -9.94 -3.72
N LEU A 43 -7.81 -8.84 -3.16
CA LEU A 43 -6.79 -8.82 -2.11
C LEU A 43 -7.45 -8.83 -0.73
N SER A 44 -6.91 -9.62 0.20
CA SER A 44 -7.28 -9.58 1.61
C SER A 44 -6.05 -9.46 2.47
N ALA A 45 -5.99 -8.46 3.34
CA ALA A 45 -4.85 -8.18 4.19
C ALA A 45 -5.26 -8.00 5.65
N HIS A 46 -4.63 -8.76 6.55
CA HIS A 46 -4.69 -8.53 7.99
C HIS A 46 -3.47 -7.73 8.42
N TYR A 47 -3.71 -6.65 9.17
CA TYR A 47 -2.67 -5.77 9.69
C TYR A 47 -2.43 -6.05 11.17
N TYR A 48 -1.16 -6.01 11.57
CA TYR A 48 -0.72 -6.37 12.92
C TYR A 48 0.07 -5.24 13.55
N ASP A 49 -0.19 -4.99 14.83
CA ASP A 49 0.54 -4.02 15.65
C ASP A 49 0.48 -4.42 17.12
N THR A 50 1.23 -3.74 17.95
CA THR A 50 1.12 -3.81 19.41
C THR A 50 -0.18 -3.15 19.89
N ALA A 51 -0.61 -3.44 21.11
CA ALA A 51 -1.84 -2.85 21.68
C ALA A 51 -1.79 -1.31 21.74
N ASP A 52 -0.59 -0.75 21.82
CA ASP A 52 -0.33 0.70 21.87
C ASP A 52 -0.01 1.31 20.51
N LEU A 53 -0.15 0.54 19.42
CA LEU A 53 0.12 0.95 18.04
C LEU A 53 1.56 1.45 17.80
N SER A 54 2.54 0.82 18.43
CA SER A 54 3.95 1.23 18.34
C SER A 54 4.48 1.23 16.90
N LEU A 55 4.06 0.27 16.05
CA LEU A 55 4.45 0.23 14.65
C LEU A 55 3.80 1.36 13.86
N THR A 56 2.49 1.53 13.98
CA THR A 56 1.75 2.60 13.28
C THR A 56 2.27 3.98 13.67
N ARG A 57 2.57 4.21 14.95
CA ARG A 57 3.20 5.45 15.45
C ARG A 57 4.59 5.69 14.84
N ALA A 58 5.34 4.63 14.61
CA ALA A 58 6.63 4.69 13.92
C ALA A 58 6.51 4.74 12.39
N LYS A 59 5.27 4.90 11.84
CA LYS A 59 4.97 4.88 10.39
C LYS A 59 5.33 3.55 9.71
N ILE A 60 5.30 2.45 10.47
CA ILE A 60 5.54 1.09 9.99
C ILE A 60 4.21 0.39 9.83
N THR A 61 4.05 -0.40 8.76
CA THR A 61 2.92 -1.31 8.60
C THR A 61 3.43 -2.74 8.48
N LEU A 62 2.82 -3.65 9.22
CA LEU A 62 3.05 -5.09 9.11
C LEU A 62 1.73 -5.76 8.75
N ARG A 63 1.72 -6.51 7.65
CA ARG A 63 0.52 -7.19 7.16
C ARG A 63 0.80 -8.57 6.63
N LYS A 64 -0.21 -9.44 6.67
CA LYS A 64 -0.31 -10.66 5.87
C LYS A 64 -1.33 -10.42 4.77
N ARG A 65 -0.93 -10.57 3.50
CA ARG A 65 -1.80 -10.37 2.33
C ARG A 65 -1.95 -11.66 1.53
N THR A 66 -3.14 -11.86 0.97
CA THR A 66 -3.48 -12.96 0.05
C THR A 66 -4.29 -12.42 -1.13
N GLY A 67 -4.34 -13.18 -2.22
CA GLY A 67 -5.16 -12.90 -3.41
C GLY A 67 -4.46 -12.11 -4.51
N GLY A 68 -3.15 -11.87 -4.41
CA GLY A 68 -2.37 -11.13 -5.40
C GLY A 68 -1.15 -11.88 -5.93
N LYS A 69 -0.35 -11.18 -6.73
CA LYS A 69 0.92 -11.69 -7.28
C LYS A 69 1.97 -11.95 -6.18
N ASP A 70 1.85 -11.24 -5.07
CA ASP A 70 2.79 -11.16 -3.97
C ASP A 70 2.16 -11.56 -2.64
N ASP A 71 1.45 -12.68 -2.62
CA ASP A 71 0.93 -13.29 -1.40
C ASP A 71 2.04 -13.48 -0.37
N GLY A 72 1.79 -13.02 0.86
CA GLY A 72 2.82 -13.14 1.89
C GLY A 72 2.70 -12.14 3.03
N TRP A 73 3.77 -12.09 3.80
CA TRP A 73 3.98 -11.11 4.83
C TRP A 73 4.73 -9.91 4.28
N HIS A 74 4.23 -8.73 4.57
CA HIS A 74 4.82 -7.47 4.13
C HIS A 74 5.08 -6.57 5.32
N ILE A 75 6.23 -5.91 5.29
CA ILE A 75 6.53 -4.84 6.21
C ILE A 75 6.98 -3.62 5.42
N LYS A 76 6.33 -2.48 5.64
CA LYS A 76 6.72 -1.20 5.05
C LYS A 76 7.35 -0.33 6.12
N LEU A 77 8.59 0.07 5.89
CA LEU A 77 9.41 0.89 6.79
C LEU A 77 9.59 2.30 6.21
N PRO A 78 9.71 3.35 7.04
CA PRO A 78 10.16 4.65 6.58
C PRO A 78 11.56 4.56 5.96
N HIS A 79 11.77 5.16 4.78
CA HIS A 79 13.07 5.21 4.13
C HIS A 79 13.28 6.53 3.41
N LYS A 80 14.02 7.47 4.02
CA LYS A 80 14.22 8.84 3.48
C LYS A 80 12.86 9.51 3.17
N LEU A 81 12.61 9.85 1.89
CA LEU A 81 11.34 10.42 1.42
C LEU A 81 10.33 9.36 0.95
N ASN A 82 10.75 8.09 0.88
CA ASN A 82 9.98 6.96 0.34
C ASN A 82 9.72 5.90 1.42
N ARG A 83 9.24 4.75 1.00
CA ARG A 83 9.04 3.58 1.86
C ARG A 83 9.85 2.41 1.34
N LEU A 84 10.45 1.67 2.27
CA LEU A 84 11.12 0.42 1.99
C LEU A 84 10.13 -0.71 2.31
N GLU A 85 9.76 -1.50 1.31
CA GLU A 85 8.97 -2.71 1.51
C GLU A 85 9.88 -3.94 1.58
N LEU A 86 9.66 -4.75 2.62
CA LEU A 86 10.21 -6.09 2.75
C LEU A 86 9.05 -7.07 2.58
N HIS A 87 9.13 -7.92 1.58
CA HIS A 87 8.16 -8.97 1.32
C HIS A 87 8.75 -10.34 1.65
N HIS A 88 8.03 -11.12 2.46
CA HIS A 88 8.33 -12.51 2.79
C HIS A 88 7.23 -13.41 2.25
N ARG A 89 7.55 -14.17 1.21
CA ARG A 89 6.62 -15.11 0.60
C ARG A 89 6.28 -16.23 1.58
N ILE A 90 4.99 -16.54 1.71
CA ILE A 90 4.53 -17.67 2.55
C ILE A 90 4.92 -18.98 1.88
N ILE A 91 5.62 -19.84 2.64
CA ILE A 91 5.95 -21.19 2.23
C ILE A 91 5.28 -22.16 3.20
N ASN A 92 4.69 -23.24 2.66
CA ASN A 92 4.06 -24.30 3.45
C ASN A 92 2.95 -23.85 4.41
N GLY A 93 2.22 -22.76 4.07
CA GLY A 93 1.07 -22.32 4.86
C GLY A 93 1.41 -21.69 6.21
N GLU A 94 2.59 -21.09 6.36
CA GLU A 94 3.01 -20.37 7.57
C GLU A 94 1.92 -19.40 8.05
N LYS A 95 1.51 -19.59 9.31
CA LYS A 95 0.46 -18.74 9.94
C LYS A 95 1.07 -17.62 10.76
N ASP A 96 2.23 -17.87 11.36
CA ASP A 96 2.90 -16.95 12.26
C ASP A 96 3.73 -15.91 11.49
N ILE A 97 3.96 -14.78 12.14
CA ILE A 97 4.82 -13.72 11.60
C ILE A 97 6.26 -14.26 11.54
N PRO A 98 6.92 -14.24 10.37
CA PRO A 98 8.28 -14.74 10.24
C PRO A 98 9.25 -14.05 11.20
N ALA A 99 10.11 -14.83 11.86
CA ALA A 99 11.12 -14.31 12.80
C ALA A 99 12.05 -13.27 12.15
N THR A 100 12.31 -13.40 10.85
CA THR A 100 13.08 -12.44 10.07
C THR A 100 12.44 -11.05 9.98
N LEU A 101 11.12 -10.99 9.92
CA LEU A 101 10.36 -9.73 9.94
C LEU A 101 10.23 -9.18 11.35
N LEU A 102 9.98 -10.04 12.35
CA LEU A 102 9.95 -9.62 13.76
C LEU A 102 11.24 -8.92 14.18
N LYS A 103 12.39 -9.41 13.76
CA LYS A 103 13.70 -8.78 14.04
C LYS A 103 13.82 -7.36 13.49
N GLN A 104 13.12 -7.01 12.40
CA GLN A 104 13.16 -5.67 11.82
C GLN A 104 12.48 -4.64 12.74
N VAL A 105 11.54 -5.07 13.57
CA VAL A 105 10.70 -4.21 14.40
C VAL A 105 10.88 -4.40 15.89
N ASP A 106 11.74 -5.33 16.32
CA ASP A 106 11.95 -5.68 17.73
C ASP A 106 12.38 -4.48 18.59
N HIS A 107 13.20 -3.59 18.04
CA HIS A 107 13.62 -2.35 18.68
C HIS A 107 12.46 -1.37 18.96
N ILE A 108 11.32 -1.50 18.25
CA ILE A 108 10.11 -0.69 18.41
C ILE A 108 9.11 -1.43 19.29
N THR A 109 8.84 -2.70 18.98
CA THR A 109 7.86 -3.51 19.70
C THR A 109 8.34 -3.95 21.07
N LYS A 110 9.66 -4.02 21.30
CA LYS A 110 10.30 -4.44 22.57
C LYS A 110 9.77 -5.78 23.07
N GLY A 111 9.48 -6.70 22.15
CA GLY A 111 8.92 -8.01 22.47
C GLY A 111 7.42 -8.01 22.80
N ALA A 112 6.72 -6.88 22.67
CA ALA A 112 5.28 -6.83 22.86
C ALA A 112 4.54 -7.70 21.85
N LYS A 113 3.43 -8.30 22.28
CA LYS A 113 2.61 -9.15 21.41
C LYS A 113 2.00 -8.32 20.27
N LEU A 114 2.14 -8.80 19.04
CA LEU A 114 1.46 -8.27 17.88
C LEU A 114 0.06 -8.89 17.74
N LEU A 115 -0.93 -8.05 17.59
CA LEU A 115 -2.34 -8.39 17.48
C LEU A 115 -2.86 -7.96 16.11
N ALA A 116 -3.84 -8.66 15.56
CA ALA A 116 -4.57 -8.17 14.39
C ALA A 116 -5.37 -6.92 14.80
N ILE A 117 -5.12 -5.80 14.14
CA ILE A 117 -5.75 -4.50 14.44
C ILE A 117 -6.75 -4.06 13.37
N ALA A 118 -6.63 -4.58 12.15
CA ALA A 118 -7.55 -4.31 11.06
C ALA A 118 -7.50 -5.42 10.01
N GLN A 119 -8.59 -5.57 9.27
CA GLN A 119 -8.63 -6.31 8.00
C GLN A 119 -9.03 -5.35 6.88
N ILE A 120 -8.34 -5.45 5.75
CA ILE A 120 -8.64 -4.67 4.55
C ILE A 120 -8.80 -5.63 3.38
N ASN A 121 -9.98 -5.61 2.76
CA ASN A 121 -10.26 -6.27 1.51
C ASN A 121 -10.26 -5.22 0.40
N ASN A 122 -9.65 -5.54 -0.72
CA ASN A 122 -9.50 -4.61 -1.82
C ASN A 122 -9.72 -5.32 -3.15
N GLU A 123 -10.75 -4.92 -3.89
CA GLU A 123 -10.87 -5.25 -5.29
C GLU A 123 -10.04 -4.22 -6.07
N ARG A 124 -8.87 -4.68 -6.55
CA ARG A 124 -7.90 -3.85 -7.27
C ARG A 124 -8.02 -4.10 -8.75
N HIS A 125 -8.31 -3.05 -9.50
CA HIS A 125 -8.22 -3.06 -10.96
C HIS A 125 -6.85 -2.48 -11.34
N GLU A 126 -5.93 -3.35 -11.70
CA GLU A 126 -4.54 -3.01 -12.06
C GLU A 126 -4.41 -2.83 -13.56
N THR A 127 -3.95 -1.67 -14.01
CA THR A 127 -3.61 -1.36 -15.40
C THR A 127 -2.11 -1.10 -15.51
N LEU A 128 -1.42 -1.88 -16.32
CA LEU A 128 0.00 -1.66 -16.60
C LEU A 128 0.15 -0.61 -17.69
N LEU A 129 1.07 0.33 -17.47
CA LEU A 129 1.38 1.41 -18.42
C LEU A 129 2.77 1.19 -19.00
N ALA A 130 2.85 1.18 -20.34
CA ALA A 130 4.08 0.89 -21.07
C ALA A 130 4.48 2.03 -22.00
N ASP A 131 5.77 2.07 -22.34
CA ASP A 131 6.31 2.94 -23.38
C ASP A 131 6.07 2.38 -24.79
N ALA A 132 6.59 3.07 -25.81
CA ALA A 132 6.46 2.66 -27.21
C ALA A 132 7.16 1.32 -27.53
N ASN A 133 8.10 0.87 -26.71
CA ASN A 133 8.80 -0.39 -26.87
C ASN A 133 8.09 -1.55 -26.15
N GLY A 134 7.05 -1.26 -25.36
CA GLY A 134 6.35 -2.23 -24.52
C GLY A 134 6.98 -2.44 -23.15
N ASP A 135 7.95 -1.63 -22.76
CA ASP A 135 8.54 -1.67 -21.42
C ASP A 135 7.58 -1.09 -20.39
N ILE A 136 7.25 -1.86 -19.34
CA ILE A 136 6.33 -1.42 -18.29
C ILE A 136 7.01 -0.37 -17.41
N LEU A 137 6.44 0.83 -17.38
CA LEU A 137 6.94 2.00 -16.64
C LEU A 137 6.22 2.24 -15.32
N ALA A 138 4.92 1.96 -15.26
CA ALA A 138 4.11 2.16 -14.06
C ALA A 138 2.95 1.15 -13.98
N GLU A 139 2.44 0.99 -12.76
CA GLU A 139 1.21 0.26 -12.43
C GLU A 139 0.19 1.27 -11.90
N PHE A 140 -0.92 1.44 -12.60
CA PHE A 140 -2.07 2.21 -12.12
C PHE A 140 -3.06 1.26 -11.48
N CYS A 141 -3.50 1.56 -10.26
CA CYS A 141 -4.44 0.77 -9.50
C CYS A 141 -5.67 1.60 -9.15
N ASP A 142 -6.85 1.13 -9.55
CA ASP A 142 -8.14 1.61 -9.07
C ASP A 142 -8.61 0.64 -7.98
N ASP A 143 -8.53 1.09 -6.73
CA ASP A 143 -8.75 0.28 -5.54
C ASP A 143 -10.14 0.55 -4.94
N HIS A 144 -10.97 -0.48 -4.88
CA HIS A 144 -12.27 -0.51 -4.20
C HIS A 144 -12.11 -1.21 -2.86
N VAL A 145 -12.05 -0.44 -1.79
CA VAL A 145 -11.61 -0.91 -0.48
C VAL A 145 -12.78 -1.05 0.49
N THR A 146 -12.80 -2.17 1.22
CA THR A 146 -13.59 -2.37 2.43
C THR A 146 -12.66 -2.69 3.59
N ALA A 147 -12.85 -2.07 4.74
CA ALA A 147 -12.00 -2.25 5.89
C ALA A 147 -12.79 -2.43 7.17
N SER A 148 -12.30 -3.30 8.05
CA SER A 148 -12.80 -3.51 9.40
C SER A 148 -11.70 -3.17 10.41
N CYS A 149 -11.97 -2.27 11.33
CA CYS A 149 -11.07 -1.92 12.43
C CYS A 149 -11.40 -2.73 13.67
N PHE A 150 -10.42 -3.44 14.25
CA PHE A 150 -10.59 -4.31 15.42
C PHE A 150 -10.24 -3.62 16.75
N LEU A 151 -9.85 -2.35 16.70
CA LEU A 151 -9.54 -1.57 17.87
C LEU A 151 -10.82 -1.08 18.59
N PRO A 152 -10.74 -0.64 19.86
CA PRO A 152 -11.84 0.04 20.53
C PRO A 152 -12.35 1.23 19.71
N HIS A 153 -13.68 1.37 19.64
CA HIS A 153 -14.36 2.35 18.78
C HIS A 153 -14.11 2.20 17.29
N GLY A 154 -13.58 1.03 16.85
CA GLY A 154 -13.40 0.69 15.45
C GLY A 154 -14.74 0.53 14.74
N SER A 155 -14.75 0.87 13.47
CA SER A 155 -15.90 0.73 12.58
C SER A 155 -15.47 0.18 11.23
N ASP A 156 -16.44 -0.38 10.52
CA ASP A 156 -16.24 -0.71 9.11
C ASP A 156 -16.27 0.55 8.26
N SER A 157 -15.47 0.55 7.20
CA SER A 157 -15.41 1.67 6.26
C SER A 157 -15.22 1.17 4.83
N THR A 158 -15.69 1.97 3.87
CA THR A 158 -15.51 1.70 2.45
C THR A 158 -15.06 2.96 1.73
N TRP A 159 -14.17 2.80 0.76
CA TRP A 159 -13.74 3.91 -0.10
C TRP A 159 -13.19 3.42 -1.42
N ARG A 160 -13.01 4.34 -2.35
CA ARG A 160 -12.26 4.15 -3.59
C ARG A 160 -11.05 5.07 -3.58
N GLU A 161 -9.92 4.59 -4.05
CA GLU A 161 -8.71 5.38 -4.21
C GLU A 161 -7.92 4.91 -5.43
N TRP A 162 -7.11 5.80 -5.98
CA TRP A 162 -6.17 5.47 -7.02
C TRP A 162 -4.75 5.49 -6.49
N GLU A 163 -3.95 4.53 -6.93
CA GLU A 163 -2.51 4.49 -6.72
C GLU A 163 -1.84 4.41 -8.10
N LEU A 164 -0.74 5.10 -8.27
CA LEU A 164 0.16 4.90 -9.39
C LEU A 164 1.57 4.76 -8.86
N GLU A 165 2.17 3.59 -9.13
CA GLU A 165 3.51 3.23 -8.68
C GLU A 165 4.41 3.05 -9.90
N THR A 166 5.63 3.62 -9.86
CA THR A 166 6.61 3.45 -10.93
C THR A 166 7.39 2.15 -10.77
N THR A 167 7.70 1.52 -11.89
CA THR A 167 8.51 0.29 -11.91
C THR A 167 10.01 0.59 -11.79
N ASN A 168 10.79 -0.46 -11.55
CA ASN A 168 12.25 -0.39 -11.63
C ASN A 168 12.77 0.04 -13.02
N THR A 169 11.99 -0.16 -14.08
CA THR A 169 12.33 0.30 -15.44
C THR A 169 12.33 1.82 -15.50
N ALA A 170 11.27 2.47 -15.00
CA ALA A 170 11.20 3.94 -14.95
C ALA A 170 12.30 4.55 -14.07
N LEU A 171 12.65 3.88 -12.95
CA LEU A 171 13.75 4.31 -12.09
C LEU A 171 15.11 4.22 -12.80
N LYS A 172 15.38 3.15 -13.52
CA LYS A 172 16.62 2.97 -14.28
C LYS A 172 16.76 3.96 -15.43
N GLN A 173 15.64 4.39 -16.01
CA GLN A 173 15.58 5.38 -17.09
C GLN A 173 15.60 6.82 -16.56
N ASP A 174 15.60 7.02 -15.22
CA ASP A 174 15.58 8.32 -14.54
C ASP A 174 14.36 9.20 -14.91
N ILE A 175 13.22 8.57 -15.19
CA ILE A 175 11.97 9.25 -15.58
C ILE A 175 10.87 9.18 -14.51
N ALA A 176 11.09 8.46 -13.41
CA ALA A 176 10.06 8.18 -12.41
C ALA A 176 9.42 9.44 -11.83
N VAL A 177 10.21 10.48 -11.53
CA VAL A 177 9.71 11.75 -10.98
C VAL A 177 8.81 12.47 -11.99
N GLN A 178 9.28 12.64 -13.22
CA GLN A 178 8.52 13.29 -14.28
C GLN A 178 7.24 12.54 -14.64
N LEU A 179 7.29 11.19 -14.60
CA LEU A 179 6.12 10.35 -14.82
C LEU A 179 5.08 10.57 -13.71
N LEU A 180 5.49 10.55 -12.44
CA LEU A 180 4.59 10.78 -11.29
C LEU A 180 4.00 12.20 -11.29
N ASP A 181 4.79 13.22 -11.63
CA ASP A 181 4.32 14.61 -11.76
C ASP A 181 3.26 14.73 -12.87
N SER A 182 3.51 14.12 -14.03
CA SER A 182 2.56 14.07 -15.14
C SER A 182 1.28 13.33 -14.74
N ALA A 183 1.41 12.15 -14.12
CA ALA A 183 0.29 11.37 -13.62
C ALA A 183 -0.56 12.15 -12.62
N THR A 184 0.09 12.83 -11.66
CA THR A 184 -0.61 13.68 -10.69
C THR A 184 -1.45 14.75 -11.39
N LYS A 185 -0.87 15.43 -12.38
CA LYS A 185 -1.55 16.47 -13.14
C LYS A 185 -2.76 15.93 -13.92
N ILE A 186 -2.59 14.82 -14.65
CA ILE A 186 -3.66 14.20 -15.45
C ILE A 186 -4.79 13.68 -14.54
N LEU A 187 -4.45 12.92 -13.52
CA LEU A 187 -5.43 12.30 -12.63
C LEU A 187 -6.22 13.33 -11.81
N THR A 188 -5.59 14.44 -11.37
CA THR A 188 -6.29 15.48 -10.61
C THR A 188 -7.27 16.31 -11.46
N GLN A 189 -7.08 16.37 -12.77
CA GLN A 189 -8.03 17.03 -13.68
C GLN A 189 -9.41 16.37 -13.69
N THR A 190 -9.53 15.10 -13.31
CA THR A 190 -10.80 14.39 -13.19
C THR A 190 -11.53 14.64 -11.86
N GLY A 191 -10.95 15.44 -10.97
CA GLY A 191 -11.47 15.71 -9.63
C GLY A 191 -10.85 14.83 -8.53
N ALA A 192 -9.91 13.93 -8.88
CA ALA A 192 -9.15 13.19 -7.89
C ALA A 192 -8.33 14.15 -7.00
N GLN A 193 -8.25 13.87 -5.70
CA GLN A 193 -7.55 14.70 -4.73
C GLN A 193 -6.39 13.92 -4.10
N PRO A 194 -5.27 14.56 -3.75
CA PRO A 194 -4.22 13.90 -2.98
C PRO A 194 -4.79 13.20 -1.75
N ALA A 195 -4.36 11.97 -1.49
CA ALA A 195 -4.86 11.19 -0.36
C ALA A 195 -4.50 11.88 0.96
N GLN A 196 -5.50 12.08 1.81
CA GLN A 196 -5.30 12.68 3.15
C GLN A 196 -4.62 11.72 4.11
N SER A 197 -4.79 10.42 3.91
CA SER A 197 -4.16 9.38 4.72
C SER A 197 -2.96 8.78 3.98
N PRO A 198 -1.80 8.64 4.63
CA PRO A 198 -0.60 8.12 4.00
C PRO A 198 -0.66 6.61 3.75
N SER A 199 -1.65 5.90 4.28
CA SER A 199 -1.83 4.46 4.07
C SER A 199 -3.27 4.01 4.26
N LYS A 200 -3.65 2.92 3.57
CA LYS A 200 -4.94 2.24 3.76
C LYS A 200 -5.18 1.86 5.24
N LEU A 201 -4.13 1.40 5.93
CA LEU A 201 -4.23 1.07 7.37
C LEU A 201 -4.66 2.29 8.19
N LEU A 202 -3.96 3.41 8.08
CA LEU A 202 -4.28 4.58 8.90
C LEU A 202 -5.69 5.11 8.59
N ARG A 203 -6.13 5.02 7.33
CA ARG A 203 -7.49 5.35 6.94
C ARG A 203 -8.50 4.39 7.59
N ALA A 204 -8.23 3.08 7.58
CA ALA A 204 -9.09 2.07 8.19
C ALA A 204 -9.20 2.20 9.72
N LEU A 205 -8.12 2.63 10.39
CA LEU A 205 -8.14 2.85 11.84
C LEU A 205 -8.99 4.06 12.25
N GLY A 206 -9.07 5.10 11.39
CA GLY A 206 -9.92 6.27 11.64
C GLY A 206 -9.74 6.86 13.04
N ASP A 207 -10.85 7.17 13.70
CA ASP A 207 -10.86 7.77 15.06
C ASP A 207 -10.30 6.85 16.14
N SER A 208 -10.32 5.52 15.91
CA SER A 208 -9.73 4.54 16.85
C SER A 208 -8.24 4.76 17.04
N TYR A 209 -7.53 5.22 16.02
CA TYR A 209 -6.11 5.57 16.13
C TYR A 209 -5.91 6.68 17.19
N GLN A 210 -6.66 7.77 17.11
CA GLN A 210 -6.57 8.88 18.05
C GLN A 210 -6.99 8.46 19.46
N TYR A 211 -8.05 7.63 19.57
CA TYR A 211 -8.48 7.10 20.85
C TYR A 211 -7.36 6.31 21.55
N VAL A 212 -6.77 5.33 20.87
CA VAL A 212 -5.69 4.49 21.46
C VAL A 212 -4.49 5.35 21.88
N ILE A 213 -4.08 6.32 21.04
CA ILE A 213 -2.96 7.21 21.36
C ILE A 213 -3.25 8.07 22.59
N SER A 214 -4.48 8.59 22.73
CA SER A 214 -4.85 9.44 23.88
C SER A 214 -4.81 8.69 25.20
N GLN A 215 -5.11 7.39 25.23
CA GLN A 215 -5.08 6.57 26.47
C GLN A 215 -3.65 6.35 27.01
N GLN A 216 -2.61 6.62 26.23
CA GLN A 216 -1.22 6.42 26.65
C GLN A 216 -0.59 7.67 27.27
N ASN A 217 -1.25 8.81 27.13
CA ASN A 217 -0.80 10.08 27.69
C ASN A 217 -1.44 10.41 29.06
N ASN A 218 -2.27 9.51 29.57
CA ASN A 218 -2.90 9.56 30.88
C ASN A 218 -2.30 8.49 31.82
#